data_cae19ad263142eff7fb7d141b0d2dbb8
#
_entry.id   cae19ad263142eff7fb7d141b0d2dbb8
#
_cell.length_a   1.000
_cell.length_b   1.000
_cell.length_c   1.000
_cell.angle_alpha   90.00
_cell.angle_beta   90.00
_cell.angle_gamma   90.00
#
_symmetry.space_group_name_H-M   'P 1'
#
loop_
_entity.id
_entity.type
_entity.pdbx_description
1 polymer ?
#
loop_
_entity_poly.entity_id
_entity_poly.type
_entity_poly.pdbx_seq_one_letter_code
_entity_poly.pdbx_strand_id
1 'polypeptide(L)'
;RELGMLNHANHVSLVTRDANMEGKGAIGLSQLICATLRMRPDRIVVGECRGGEIVDLLRALNSGHRGGMTTLHANQVTAVPSRLVALGLLAGLNTQATAALAQDAFDVVLHVGRVGGRRRITQIGRLEFAEGKLQGNLLAGWNGNQMRASQQWPDFVRVWSR
;
A
#
# COMPACT_ATOMS: atom_id res chain seq x y z
N ARG A 1 -10.32 -14.68 -2.18
CA ARG A 1 -9.75 -13.71 -3.16
C ARG A 1 -10.23 -12.32 -2.78
N GLU A 2 -9.31 -11.44 -2.43
CA GLU A 2 -9.61 -10.05 -2.09
C GLU A 2 -9.69 -9.15 -3.33
N LEU A 3 -8.92 -9.48 -4.35
CA LEU A 3 -9.00 -8.84 -5.66
C LEU A 3 -9.98 -9.61 -6.56
N GLY A 4 -10.90 -8.89 -7.20
CA GLY A 4 -11.70 -9.42 -8.27
C GLY A 4 -10.84 -9.81 -9.47
N MET A 5 -11.40 -10.54 -10.43
CA MET A 5 -10.72 -10.80 -11.69
C MET A 5 -10.60 -9.48 -12.45
N LEU A 6 -9.36 -9.08 -12.71
CA LEU A 6 -9.09 -7.99 -13.64
C LEU A 6 -9.24 -8.55 -15.07
N ASN A 7 -10.11 -7.94 -15.84
CA ASN A 7 -10.29 -8.34 -17.26
C ASN A 7 -9.22 -7.65 -18.12
N HIS A 8 -7.98 -8.16 -18.04
CA HIS A 8 -6.84 -7.67 -18.81
C HIS A 8 -6.06 -8.85 -19.39
N ALA A 9 -5.69 -8.77 -20.67
CA ALA A 9 -5.03 -9.85 -21.39
C ALA A 9 -3.67 -10.25 -20.77
N ASN A 10 -2.94 -9.29 -20.21
CA ASN A 10 -1.65 -9.53 -19.54
C ASN A 10 -1.83 -9.44 -18.00
N HIS A 11 -2.49 -10.43 -17.43
CA HIS A 11 -2.76 -10.51 -15.99
C HIS A 11 -2.51 -11.92 -15.47
N VAL A 12 -1.71 -12.02 -14.41
CA VAL A 12 -1.46 -13.26 -13.67
C VAL A 12 -2.01 -13.13 -12.27
N SER A 13 -2.95 -13.99 -11.89
CA SER A 13 -3.51 -14.04 -10.54
C SER A 13 -2.85 -15.15 -9.74
N LEU A 14 -2.22 -14.78 -8.61
CA LEU A 14 -1.64 -15.69 -7.66
C LEU A 14 -2.48 -15.72 -6.38
N VAL A 15 -2.56 -16.87 -5.74
CA VAL A 15 -3.34 -17.08 -4.51
C VAL A 15 -2.49 -17.83 -3.51
N THR A 16 -2.53 -17.41 -2.25
CA THR A 16 -1.92 -18.16 -1.14
C THR A 16 -2.55 -19.54 -1.01
N ARG A 17 -1.79 -20.48 -0.51
CA ARG A 17 -2.25 -21.84 -0.25
C ARG A 17 -1.92 -22.21 1.19
N ASP A 18 -2.92 -22.70 1.90
CA ASP A 18 -2.73 -23.25 3.23
C ASP A 18 -1.98 -24.59 3.17
N ALA A 19 -1.37 -24.98 4.28
CA ALA A 19 -0.75 -26.30 4.42
C ALA A 19 -1.81 -27.39 4.25
N ASN A 20 -1.38 -28.54 3.73
CA ASN A 20 -2.21 -29.75 3.69
C ASN A 20 -2.38 -30.34 5.10
N MET A 21 -3.12 -31.43 5.23
CA MET A 21 -3.37 -32.12 6.52
C MET A 21 -2.07 -32.59 7.21
N GLU A 22 -0.98 -32.76 6.47
CA GLU A 22 0.34 -33.10 6.99
C GLU A 22 1.19 -31.87 7.36
N GLY A 23 0.64 -30.65 7.28
CA GLY A 23 1.36 -29.41 7.55
C GLY A 23 2.32 -28.98 6.46
N LYS A 24 2.22 -29.56 5.25
CA LYS A 24 3.15 -29.29 4.12
C LYS A 24 2.50 -28.48 3.01
N GLY A 25 3.34 -27.81 2.22
CA GLY A 25 2.93 -27.17 0.98
C GLY A 25 2.24 -25.81 1.13
N ALA A 26 2.34 -25.16 2.28
CA ALA A 26 1.89 -23.77 2.45
C ALA A 26 2.66 -22.83 1.53
N ILE A 27 1.96 -21.86 0.93
CA ILE A 27 2.54 -20.79 0.15
C ILE A 27 1.95 -19.48 0.69
N GLY A 28 2.79 -18.72 1.40
CA GLY A 28 2.42 -17.44 1.98
C GLY A 28 2.53 -16.27 1.01
N LEU A 29 1.98 -15.14 1.38
CA LEU A 29 1.99 -13.92 0.56
C LEU A 29 3.41 -13.40 0.29
N SER A 30 4.31 -13.44 1.26
CA SER A 30 5.73 -13.09 1.08
C SER A 30 6.39 -13.91 -0.03
N GLN A 31 6.15 -15.22 -0.06
CA GLN A 31 6.70 -16.10 -1.10
C GLN A 31 6.14 -15.74 -2.48
N LEU A 32 4.85 -15.41 -2.57
CA LEU A 32 4.22 -14.97 -3.82
C LEU A 32 4.80 -13.64 -4.30
N ILE A 33 4.96 -12.64 -3.42
CA ILE A 33 5.58 -11.37 -3.77
C ILE A 33 7.00 -11.59 -4.32
N CYS A 34 7.83 -12.37 -3.63
CA CYS A 34 9.17 -12.69 -4.10
C CYS A 34 9.18 -13.46 -5.44
N ALA A 35 8.21 -14.34 -5.66
CA ALA A 35 8.08 -15.06 -6.92
C ALA A 35 7.68 -14.14 -8.08
N THR A 36 6.81 -13.14 -7.84
CA THR A 36 6.38 -12.20 -8.89
C THR A 36 7.54 -11.39 -9.44
N LEU A 37 8.55 -11.04 -8.63
CA LEU A 37 9.73 -10.30 -9.09
C LEU A 37 10.48 -11.02 -10.23
N ARG A 38 10.48 -12.36 -10.21
CA ARG A 38 11.09 -13.19 -11.29
C ARG A 38 10.26 -13.21 -12.57
N MET A 39 9.00 -12.84 -12.49
CA MET A 39 8.09 -12.75 -13.64
C MET A 39 8.21 -11.43 -14.40
N ARG A 40 9.01 -10.48 -13.92
CA ARG A 40 9.20 -9.12 -14.46
C ARG A 40 7.88 -8.39 -14.70
N PRO A 41 7.02 -8.25 -13.69
CA PRO A 41 5.75 -7.58 -13.86
C PRO A 41 5.95 -6.06 -14.00
N ASP A 42 5.13 -5.40 -14.81
CA ASP A 42 5.06 -3.94 -14.84
C ASP A 42 4.49 -3.39 -13.53
N ARG A 43 3.56 -4.12 -12.92
CA ARG A 43 2.91 -3.74 -11.67
C ARG A 43 2.63 -4.93 -10.77
N ILE A 44 2.82 -4.75 -9.47
CA ILE A 44 2.47 -5.71 -8.44
C ILE A 44 1.27 -5.17 -7.68
N VAL A 45 0.18 -5.94 -7.67
CA VAL A 45 -1.03 -5.57 -6.92
C VAL A 45 -1.27 -6.62 -5.85
N VAL A 46 -1.22 -6.21 -4.59
CA VAL A 46 -1.49 -7.04 -3.43
C VAL A 46 -2.84 -6.65 -2.86
N GLY A 47 -3.74 -7.61 -2.70
CA GLY A 47 -5.10 -7.36 -2.22
C GLY A 47 -5.12 -6.67 -0.87
N GLU A 48 -4.34 -7.19 0.09
CA GLU A 48 -4.19 -6.58 1.41
C GLU A 48 -2.89 -7.06 2.06
N CYS A 49 -2.24 -6.16 2.82
CA CYS A 49 -1.13 -6.50 3.72
C CYS A 49 -1.61 -6.41 5.18
N ARG A 50 -1.54 -7.54 5.89
CA ARG A 50 -1.97 -7.67 7.30
C ARG A 50 -0.82 -7.99 8.25
N GLY A 51 0.31 -8.43 7.72
CA GLY A 51 1.47 -8.92 8.46
C GLY A 51 2.80 -8.44 7.89
N GLY A 52 3.84 -9.21 8.16
CA GLY A 52 5.23 -8.91 7.78
C GLY A 52 5.49 -8.89 6.28
N GLU A 53 4.61 -9.45 5.46
CA GLU A 53 4.69 -9.43 3.98
C GLU A 53 4.75 -8.01 3.41
N ILE A 54 4.33 -7.00 4.18
CA ILE A 54 4.48 -5.60 3.79
C ILE A 54 5.92 -5.25 3.45
N VAL A 55 6.89 -5.82 4.16
CA VAL A 55 8.31 -5.53 3.95
C VAL A 55 8.77 -6.02 2.58
N ASP A 56 8.33 -7.20 2.16
CA ASP A 56 8.65 -7.74 0.84
C ASP A 56 8.02 -6.89 -0.27
N LEU A 57 6.78 -6.41 -0.05
CA LEU A 57 6.14 -5.49 -0.97
C LEU A 57 6.90 -4.15 -1.05
N LEU A 58 7.27 -3.53 0.07
CA LEU A 58 8.03 -2.28 0.09
C LEU A 58 9.36 -2.42 -0.65
N ARG A 59 10.08 -3.53 -0.46
CA ARG A 59 11.31 -3.84 -1.18
C ARG A 59 11.06 -3.99 -2.69
N ALA A 60 9.99 -4.67 -3.06
CA ALA A 60 9.61 -4.85 -4.46
C ALA A 60 9.30 -3.51 -5.15
N LEU A 61 8.53 -2.64 -4.51
CA LEU A 61 8.20 -1.30 -5.02
C LEU A 61 9.44 -0.42 -5.19
N ASN A 62 10.39 -0.49 -4.24
CA ASN A 62 11.65 0.25 -4.29
C ASN A 62 12.68 -0.33 -5.27
N SER A 63 12.45 -1.53 -5.81
CA SER A 63 13.36 -2.18 -6.76
C SER A 63 12.95 -2.02 -8.23
N GLY A 64 12.21 -0.96 -8.55
CA GLY A 64 11.84 -0.60 -9.93
C GLY A 64 10.42 -0.99 -10.34
N HIS A 65 9.61 -1.59 -9.46
CA HIS A 65 8.22 -1.96 -9.74
C HIS A 65 7.25 -0.86 -9.29
N ARG A 66 7.47 0.38 -9.77
CA ARG A 66 6.61 1.53 -9.45
C ARG A 66 5.18 1.34 -9.92
N GLY A 67 4.22 2.00 -9.24
CA GLY A 67 2.79 1.94 -9.56
C GLY A 67 2.12 0.66 -9.09
N GLY A 68 2.76 -0.12 -8.23
CA GLY A 68 2.12 -1.20 -7.51
C GLY A 68 1.10 -0.68 -6.49
N MET A 69 0.19 -1.53 -6.06
CA MET A 69 -0.89 -1.17 -5.16
C MET A 69 -1.10 -2.23 -4.09
N THR A 70 -1.51 -1.77 -2.91
CA THR A 70 -2.04 -2.64 -1.85
C THR A 70 -3.12 -1.93 -1.07
N THR A 71 -3.87 -2.67 -0.28
CA THR A 71 -4.73 -2.09 0.76
C THR A 71 -4.17 -2.43 2.14
N LEU A 72 -4.47 -1.58 3.09
CA LEU A 72 -4.23 -1.80 4.51
C LEU A 72 -5.30 -1.11 5.35
N HIS A 73 -5.55 -1.61 6.54
CA HIS A 73 -6.49 -0.99 7.45
C HIS A 73 -5.83 0.16 8.23
N ALA A 74 -6.31 1.37 7.98
CA ALA A 74 -5.98 2.58 8.75
C ALA A 74 -7.22 3.50 8.77
N ASN A 75 -7.42 4.20 9.88
CA ASN A 75 -8.62 5.05 10.06
C ASN A 75 -8.58 6.35 9.25
N GLN A 76 -7.40 6.76 8.81
CA GLN A 76 -7.16 7.99 8.06
C GLN A 76 -5.74 8.00 7.49
N VAL A 77 -5.46 8.92 6.55
CA VAL A 77 -4.12 9.06 5.93
C VAL A 77 -3.02 9.23 6.98
N THR A 78 -3.22 10.04 8.00
CA THR A 78 -2.22 10.30 9.05
C THR A 78 -1.96 9.10 9.97
N ALA A 79 -2.79 8.07 9.95
CA ALA A 79 -2.61 6.83 10.70
C ALA A 79 -1.84 5.75 9.92
N VAL A 80 -1.65 5.93 8.60
CA VAL A 80 -0.95 4.95 7.76
C VAL A 80 0.50 4.71 8.19
N PRO A 81 1.32 5.72 8.55
CA PRO A 81 2.67 5.50 9.04
C PRO A 81 2.76 4.56 10.24
N SER A 82 1.93 4.79 11.25
CA SER A 82 1.90 3.93 12.45
C SER A 82 1.51 2.49 12.10
N ARG A 83 0.58 2.32 11.15
CA ARG A 83 0.20 0.99 10.69
C ARG A 83 1.33 0.29 9.94
N LEU A 84 2.04 0.98 9.05
CA LEU A 84 3.20 0.43 8.35
C LEU A 84 4.31 0.04 9.32
N VAL A 85 4.61 0.88 10.31
CA VAL A 85 5.58 0.57 11.36
C VAL A 85 5.18 -0.68 12.14
N ALA A 86 3.92 -0.80 12.54
CA ALA A 86 3.43 -1.98 13.25
C ALA A 86 3.59 -3.27 12.41
N LEU A 87 3.30 -3.21 11.11
CA LEU A 87 3.50 -4.34 10.21
C LEU A 87 4.99 -4.66 9.98
N GLY A 88 5.85 -3.64 9.90
CA GLY A 88 7.30 -3.81 9.80
C GLY A 88 7.89 -4.48 11.05
N LEU A 89 7.42 -4.12 12.24
CA LEU A 89 7.81 -4.77 13.49
C LEU A 89 7.46 -6.27 13.50
N LEU A 90 6.32 -6.67 12.93
CA LEU A 90 5.98 -8.09 12.78
C LEU A 90 6.97 -8.85 11.88
N ALA A 91 7.64 -8.15 10.96
CA ALA A 91 8.70 -8.71 10.11
C ALA A 91 10.10 -8.57 10.72
N GLY A 92 10.22 -8.11 11.97
CA GLY A 92 11.50 -7.93 12.66
C GLY A 92 12.25 -6.64 12.31
N LEU A 93 11.66 -5.71 11.56
CA LEU A 93 12.27 -4.41 11.29
C LEU A 93 12.02 -3.44 12.44
N ASN A 94 12.97 -2.55 12.70
CA ASN A 94 12.74 -1.42 13.59
C ASN A 94 11.98 -0.29 12.87
N THR A 95 11.54 0.71 13.62
CA THR A 95 10.77 1.85 13.10
C THR A 95 11.50 2.62 12.01
N GLN A 96 12.82 2.85 12.17
CA GLN A 96 13.61 3.62 11.20
C GLN A 96 13.77 2.86 9.88
N ALA A 97 14.06 1.56 9.92
CA ALA A 97 14.18 0.73 8.72
C ALA A 97 12.84 0.64 7.97
N THR A 98 11.73 0.52 8.71
CA THR A 98 10.40 0.51 8.10
C THR A 98 10.08 1.85 7.45
N ALA A 99 10.37 2.97 8.12
CA ALA A 99 10.15 4.30 7.59
C ALA A 99 10.98 4.56 6.32
N ALA A 100 12.26 4.17 6.31
CA ALA A 100 13.14 4.28 5.16
C ALA A 100 12.66 3.49 3.94
N LEU A 101 12.07 2.31 4.16
CA LEU A 101 11.48 1.53 3.07
C LEU A 101 10.14 2.12 2.58
N ALA A 102 9.35 2.69 3.47
CA ALA A 102 7.99 3.11 3.16
C ALA A 102 7.92 4.50 2.50
N GLN A 103 8.88 5.40 2.77
CA GLN A 103 8.85 6.79 2.30
C GLN A 103 8.76 6.92 0.77
N ASP A 104 9.46 6.06 0.03
CA ASP A 104 9.57 6.12 -1.43
C ASP A 104 8.76 5.01 -2.14
N ALA A 105 8.10 4.12 -1.37
CA ALA A 105 7.38 2.98 -1.92
C ALA A 105 5.99 3.34 -2.45
N PHE A 106 5.37 4.38 -1.90
CA PHE A 106 4.01 4.78 -2.25
C PHE A 106 3.95 6.26 -2.62
N ASP A 107 3.49 6.53 -3.83
CA ASP A 107 3.31 7.90 -4.34
C ASP A 107 2.07 8.58 -3.75
N VAL A 108 1.01 7.80 -3.47
CA VAL A 108 -0.27 8.31 -2.98
C VAL A 108 -0.94 7.34 -2.02
N VAL A 109 -1.64 7.90 -1.06
CA VAL A 109 -2.51 7.18 -0.11
C VAL A 109 -3.94 7.63 -0.34
N LEU A 110 -4.83 6.69 -0.64
CA LEU A 110 -6.27 6.94 -0.81
C LEU A 110 -7.02 6.31 0.37
N HIS A 111 -7.65 7.12 1.20
CA HIS A 111 -8.53 6.62 2.25
C HIS A 111 -9.96 6.54 1.74
N VAL A 112 -10.53 5.34 1.82
CA VAL A 112 -11.91 5.06 1.40
C VAL A 112 -12.80 4.96 2.63
N GLY A 113 -13.76 5.84 2.75
CA GLY A 113 -14.77 5.84 3.80
C GLY A 113 -16.17 5.55 3.27
N ARG A 114 -17.12 5.38 4.19
CA ARG A 114 -18.54 5.24 3.86
C ARG A 114 -19.25 6.55 4.18
N VAL A 115 -19.84 7.20 3.16
CA VAL A 115 -20.56 8.46 3.27
C VAL A 115 -21.94 8.29 2.64
N GLY A 116 -22.99 8.50 3.41
CA GLY A 116 -24.37 8.31 2.93
C GLY A 116 -24.62 6.89 2.39
N GLY A 117 -24.08 5.86 3.05
CA GLY A 117 -24.21 4.46 2.64
C GLY A 117 -23.33 4.04 1.45
N ARG A 118 -22.64 4.96 0.78
CA ARG A 118 -21.78 4.69 -0.38
C ARG A 118 -20.29 4.78 -0.03
N ARG A 119 -19.47 3.92 -0.63
CA ARG A 119 -18.02 4.02 -0.53
C ARG A 119 -17.54 5.19 -1.38
N ARG A 120 -16.68 6.04 -0.78
CA ARG A 120 -16.08 7.20 -1.43
C ARG A 120 -14.64 7.36 -0.99
N ILE A 121 -13.80 7.94 -1.84
CA ILE A 121 -12.51 8.47 -1.39
C ILE A 121 -12.82 9.67 -0.49
N THR A 122 -12.42 9.58 0.77
CA THR A 122 -12.64 10.64 1.76
C THR A 122 -11.38 11.42 2.07
N GLN A 123 -10.20 10.84 1.82
CA GLN A 123 -8.92 11.53 1.96
C GLN A 123 -7.97 11.08 0.86
N ILE A 124 -7.15 12.01 0.40
CA ILE A 124 -6.00 11.78 -0.47
C ILE A 124 -4.79 12.35 0.26
N GLY A 125 -3.71 11.59 0.32
CA GLY A 125 -2.49 12.03 0.97
C GLY A 125 -1.26 11.34 0.40
N ARG A 126 -0.11 11.65 1.00
CA ARG A 126 1.17 11.02 0.68
C ARG A 126 1.94 10.72 1.96
N LEU A 127 2.92 9.84 1.84
CA LEU A 127 3.88 9.58 2.90
C LEU A 127 5.09 10.49 2.70
N GLU A 128 5.60 11.05 3.78
CA GLU A 128 6.80 11.88 3.80
C GLU A 128 7.65 11.50 5.00
N PHE A 129 8.96 11.58 4.84
CA PHE A 129 9.89 11.44 5.95
C PHE A 129 10.33 12.84 6.39
N ALA A 130 9.86 13.27 7.55
CA ALA A 130 10.16 14.56 8.12
C ALA A 130 10.47 14.42 9.63
N GLU A 131 11.42 15.22 10.11
CA GLU A 131 11.81 15.24 11.53
C GLU A 131 12.17 13.86 12.10
N GLY A 132 12.81 13.01 11.28
CA GLY A 132 13.21 11.65 11.67
C GLY A 132 12.07 10.64 11.76
N LYS A 133 10.88 10.96 11.26
CA LYS A 133 9.68 10.11 11.32
C LYS A 133 8.96 10.05 9.98
N LEU A 134 8.35 8.90 9.70
CA LEU A 134 7.39 8.77 8.61
C LEU A 134 6.08 9.45 9.01
N GLN A 135 5.60 10.35 8.18
CA GLN A 135 4.36 11.10 8.38
C GLN A 135 3.41 10.87 7.22
N GLY A 136 2.11 10.90 7.49
CA GLY A 136 1.06 10.88 6.49
C GLY A 136 0.48 12.28 6.31
N ASN A 137 0.73 12.91 5.18
CA ASN A 137 0.31 14.27 4.89
C ASN A 137 -0.98 14.27 4.08
N LEU A 138 -2.00 14.96 4.60
CA LEU A 138 -3.28 15.12 3.92
C LEU A 138 -3.17 16.16 2.82
N LEU A 139 -3.41 15.75 1.58
CA LEU A 139 -3.43 16.61 0.39
C LEU A 139 -4.84 17.08 0.04
N ALA A 140 -5.86 16.24 0.25
CA ALA A 140 -7.26 16.63 0.10
C ALA A 140 -8.14 15.78 1.03
N GLY A 141 -9.23 16.37 1.52
CA GLY A 141 -10.16 15.72 2.44
C GLY A 141 -11.62 16.04 2.13
N TRP A 142 -12.51 15.09 2.37
CA TRP A 142 -13.96 15.26 2.24
C TRP A 142 -14.53 15.99 3.45
N ASN A 143 -15.21 17.12 3.23
CA ASN A 143 -15.79 17.94 4.29
C ASN A 143 -17.29 17.68 4.57
N GLY A 144 -17.83 16.60 4.04
CA GLY A 144 -19.26 16.27 4.10
C GLY A 144 -20.04 16.59 2.81
N ASN A 145 -19.54 17.50 1.98
CA ASN A 145 -20.16 17.92 0.73
C ASN A 145 -19.25 17.75 -0.50
N GLN A 146 -17.99 18.16 -0.38
CA GLN A 146 -17.01 18.13 -1.49
C GLN A 146 -15.61 17.83 -0.97
N MET A 147 -14.71 17.44 -1.88
CA MET A 147 -13.28 17.36 -1.59
C MET A 147 -12.70 18.77 -1.46
N ARG A 148 -11.94 19.00 -0.39
CA ARG A 148 -11.19 20.23 -0.17
C ARG A 148 -9.70 19.94 -0.25
N ALA A 149 -9.04 20.63 -1.16
CA ALA A 149 -7.59 20.54 -1.35
C ALA A 149 -6.84 21.35 -0.28
N SER A 150 -5.68 20.84 0.15
CA SER A 150 -4.72 21.56 0.99
C SER A 150 -3.87 22.52 0.14
N GLN A 151 -3.07 23.33 0.79
CA GLN A 151 -2.11 24.22 0.11
C GLN A 151 -1.05 23.45 -0.70
N GLN A 152 -0.74 22.20 -0.34
CA GLN A 152 0.23 21.35 -1.03
C GLN A 152 -0.34 20.64 -2.29
N TRP A 153 -1.65 20.71 -2.50
CA TRP A 153 -2.32 20.03 -3.61
C TRP A 153 -1.79 20.43 -5.00
N PRO A 154 -1.57 21.72 -5.32
CA PRO A 154 -1.07 22.12 -6.64
C PRO A 154 0.30 21.54 -6.95
N ASP A 155 1.20 21.48 -5.96
CA ASP A 155 2.55 20.93 -6.14
C ASP A 155 2.50 19.41 -6.35
N PHE A 156 1.65 18.71 -5.62
CA PHE A 156 1.43 17.28 -5.82
C PHE A 156 0.92 16.97 -7.24
N VAL A 157 -0.11 17.67 -7.71
CA VAL A 157 -0.67 17.46 -9.05
C VAL A 157 0.35 17.75 -10.15
N ARG A 158 1.20 18.78 -9.98
CA ARG A 158 2.25 19.11 -10.95
C ARG A 158 3.24 17.96 -11.18
N VAL A 159 3.54 17.17 -10.15
CA VAL A 159 4.40 15.99 -10.26
C VAL A 159 3.70 14.85 -11.01
N TRP A 160 2.39 14.72 -10.85
CA TRP A 160 1.57 13.65 -11.45
C TRP A 160 1.12 13.94 -12.88
N SER A 161 1.13 15.18 -13.32
CA SER A 161 0.72 15.59 -14.66
C SER A 161 1.86 15.55 -15.70
N ARG A 162 3.03 15.06 -15.31
CA ARG A 162 4.19 14.81 -16.17
C ARG A 162 4.28 13.34 -16.55
#